data_d7af5995136af29fd2e2da89ba62b822
#
_entry.id   d7af5995136af29fd2e2da89ba62b822
#
_cell.length_a   1.000
_cell.length_b   1.000
_cell.length_c   1.000
_cell.angle_alpha   90.00
_cell.angle_beta   90.00
_cell.angle_gamma   90.00
#
_symmetry.space_group_name_H-M   'P 1'
#
loop_
_entity.id
_entity.type
_entity.pdbx_description
1 polymer ?
#
loop_
_entity_poly.entity_id
_entity_poly.type
_entity_poly.pdbx_seq_one_letter_code
_entity_poly.pdbx_strand_id
1 'polypeptide(L)'
;RLVGLAGLVLAGAAPVAVSPSPAEAAKNYGCFLVTTPALNIRARPYGDAAVIGTASAGDILEKRKPLCTLRGYWCAVRKGALEGYADKSYLGKAKCP
;
A
#
# COMPACT_ATOMS: atom_id res chain seq x y z
N ARG A 1 43.14 -24.52 -2.49
CA ARG A 1 42.46 -24.61 -2.49
C ARG A 1 41.64 -24.26 -2.38
N LEU A 2 41.60 -24.30 -2.22
CA LEU A 2 40.63 -24.18 -1.98
C LEU A 2 39.88 -23.52 -2.18
N VAL A 3 40.10 -23.43 -2.02
CA VAL A 3 39.19 -22.96 -1.96
C VAL A 3 38.41 -22.58 -2.27
N GLY A 4 38.53 -22.64 -2.29
CA GLY A 4 37.48 -22.47 -2.32
C GLY A 4 36.91 -22.07 -2.16
N LEU A 5 36.96 -22.11 -1.69
CA LEU A 5 36.08 -21.85 -1.35
C LEU A 5 35.38 -21.11 -1.49
N ALA A 6 35.68 -21.14 -1.40
CA ALA A 6 34.84 -20.60 -1.24
C ALA A 6 34.00 -20.07 -1.60
N GLY A 7 33.96 -20.03 -1.86
CA GLY A 7 32.94 -19.73 -1.96
C GLY A 7 32.19 -19.43 -1.79
N LEU A 8 32.22 -19.65 -1.27
CA LEU A 8 31.25 -19.54 -0.90
C LEU A 8 30.63 -18.80 -0.69
N VAL A 9 30.97 -18.77 -0.57
CA VAL A 9 30.20 -18.17 -0.10
C VAL A 9 29.52 -17.57 -0.25
N LEU A 10 29.55 -17.74 -0.30
CA LEU A 10 28.68 -17.34 -0.19
C LEU A 10 27.91 -16.93 -0.39
N ALA A 11 28.16 -17.03 -0.42
CA ALA A 11 27.37 -16.82 -0.45
C ALA A 11 26.58 -16.44 -0.33
N GLY A 12 26.44 -16.52 -0.39
CA GLY A 12 25.54 -16.42 -0.19
C GLY A 12 24.99 -15.75 0.36
N ALA A 13 25.48 -15.52 0.73
CA ALA A 13 24.84 -14.78 1.42
C ALA A 13 23.83 -14.22 0.93
N ALA A 14 23.25 -14.81 0.68
CA ALA A 14 22.26 -14.35 0.18
C ALA A 14 21.74 -13.24 0.74
N PRO A 15 21.66 -12.38 0.10
CA PRO A 15 21.01 -11.36 0.50
C PRO A 15 19.66 -11.68 0.59
N VAL A 16 19.28 -11.56 1.58
CA VAL A 16 18.07 -11.73 1.83
C VAL A 16 17.30 -10.70 1.34
N ALA A 17 16.35 -11.00 0.65
CA ALA A 17 15.48 -10.06 0.24
C ALA A 17 14.84 -9.43 1.38
N VAL A 18 14.77 -8.23 1.33
CA VAL A 18 14.15 -7.54 2.33
C VAL A 18 12.70 -7.55 2.05
N SER A 19 11.97 -8.25 2.80
CA SER A 19 10.53 -8.14 2.73
C SER A 19 10.03 -7.38 3.93
N PRO A 20 8.87 -6.77 3.86
CA PRO A 20 8.30 -6.08 4.99
C PRO A 20 8.12 -7.05 6.14
N SER A 21 8.26 -6.60 7.32
CA SER A 21 8.09 -7.47 8.45
C SER A 21 6.65 -7.95 8.48
N PRO A 22 6.42 -9.17 8.94
CA PRO A 22 5.05 -9.65 9.06
C PRO A 22 4.19 -8.76 9.93
N ALA A 23 4.77 -8.13 10.93
CA ALA A 23 4.00 -7.26 11.78
C ALA A 23 3.48 -6.04 11.04
N GLU A 24 4.30 -5.45 10.20
CA GLU A 24 3.84 -4.33 9.40
C GLU A 24 2.85 -4.76 8.34
N ALA A 25 3.11 -5.86 7.70
CA ALA A 25 2.21 -6.34 6.68
C ALA A 25 0.87 -6.75 7.27
N ALA A 26 0.86 -7.15 8.53
CA ALA A 26 -0.35 -7.59 9.16
C ALA A 26 -1.16 -6.47 9.78
N LYS A 27 -0.63 -5.26 9.87
CA LYS A 27 -1.41 -4.18 10.43
C LYS A 27 -2.60 -3.92 9.55
N ASN A 28 -3.77 -4.00 10.15
CA ASN A 28 -4.99 -3.89 9.41
C ASN A 28 -5.90 -2.89 10.09
N TYR A 29 -6.06 -1.75 9.47
CA TYR A 29 -6.95 -0.72 9.99
C TYR A 29 -8.31 -0.76 9.32
N GLY A 30 -8.57 -1.79 8.50
CA GLY A 30 -9.82 -1.92 7.78
C GLY A 30 -9.63 -1.63 6.31
N CYS A 31 -10.74 -1.64 5.59
CA CYS A 31 -10.72 -1.47 4.15
C CYS A 31 -11.80 -0.51 3.71
N PHE A 32 -11.67 -0.02 2.50
CA PHE A 32 -12.65 0.83 1.85
C PHE A 32 -13.13 0.20 0.56
N LEU A 33 -14.37 0.49 0.22
CA LEU A 33 -14.93 0.14 -1.08
C LEU A 33 -14.89 1.38 -1.96
N VAL A 34 -14.38 1.25 -3.18
CA VAL A 34 -14.39 2.35 -4.14
C VAL A 34 -15.78 2.46 -4.74
N THR A 35 -16.37 3.64 -4.67
CA THR A 35 -17.75 3.86 -5.09
C THR A 35 -17.88 4.68 -6.37
N THR A 36 -16.78 5.06 -6.99
CA THR A 36 -16.79 5.80 -8.24
C THR A 36 -16.14 4.97 -9.34
N PRO A 37 -16.53 5.13 -10.59
CA PRO A 37 -15.96 4.34 -11.68
C PRO A 37 -14.45 4.47 -11.82
N ALA A 38 -13.89 5.64 -11.51
CA ALA A 38 -12.47 5.84 -11.63
C ALA A 38 -12.02 6.75 -10.50
N LEU A 39 -11.23 6.20 -9.60
CA LEU A 39 -10.71 6.93 -8.45
C LEU A 39 -9.21 7.13 -8.62
N ASN A 40 -8.77 8.36 -8.61
CA ASN A 40 -7.34 8.65 -8.67
C ASN A 40 -6.70 8.41 -7.31
N ILE A 41 -5.60 7.70 -7.31
CA ILE A 41 -4.78 7.52 -6.11
C ILE A 41 -3.59 8.45 -6.27
N ARG A 42 -3.39 9.33 -5.30
CA ARG A 42 -2.42 10.41 -5.42
C ARG A 42 -1.26 10.22 -4.47
N ALA A 43 -0.15 10.81 -4.82
CA ALA A 43 1.07 10.69 -4.01
C ALA A 43 0.96 11.43 -2.68
N ARG A 44 0.10 12.45 -2.62
CA ARG A 44 -0.08 13.27 -1.42
C ARG A 44 -1.55 13.53 -1.19
N PRO A 45 -1.93 13.90 0.02
CA PRO A 45 -3.36 14.02 0.37
C PRO A 45 -3.97 15.36 -0.04
N TYR A 46 -3.91 15.70 -1.31
CA TYR A 46 -4.60 16.88 -1.83
C TYR A 46 -4.85 16.73 -3.34
N GLY A 47 -5.79 17.53 -3.81
CA GLY A 47 -6.41 17.31 -5.12
C GLY A 47 -5.53 17.58 -6.32
N ASP A 48 -4.46 18.36 -6.19
CA ASP A 48 -3.54 18.59 -7.30
C ASP A 48 -2.23 17.83 -7.15
N ALA A 49 -2.18 16.89 -6.23
CA ALA A 49 -1.01 16.02 -6.12
C ALA A 49 -0.93 15.07 -7.30
N ALA A 50 0.26 14.57 -7.56
CA ALA A 50 0.47 13.65 -8.67
C ALA A 50 -0.38 12.41 -8.53
N VAL A 51 -1.01 11.99 -9.62
CA VAL A 51 -1.77 10.74 -9.66
C VAL A 51 -0.79 9.62 -9.91
N ILE A 52 -0.74 8.66 -9.02
CA ILE A 52 0.20 7.55 -9.12
C ILE A 52 -0.48 6.23 -9.46
N GLY A 53 -1.79 6.23 -9.54
CA GLY A 53 -2.53 5.05 -9.93
C GLY A 53 -4.01 5.33 -9.89
N THR A 54 -4.80 4.31 -10.20
CA THR A 54 -6.26 4.44 -10.21
C THR A 54 -6.90 3.19 -9.62
N ALA A 55 -8.13 3.35 -9.17
CA ALA A 55 -8.96 2.25 -8.72
C ALA A 55 -10.32 2.37 -9.38
N SER A 56 -11.01 1.26 -9.48
CA SER A 56 -12.31 1.19 -10.13
C SER A 56 -13.42 0.90 -9.13
N ALA A 57 -14.64 1.23 -9.48
CA ALA A 57 -15.78 0.94 -8.62
C ALA A 57 -15.79 -0.54 -8.25
N GLY A 58 -16.00 -0.83 -7.00
CA GLY A 58 -15.99 -2.19 -6.48
C GLY A 58 -14.65 -2.67 -5.98
N ASP A 59 -13.57 -1.96 -6.26
CA ASP A 59 -12.26 -2.32 -5.72
C ASP A 59 -12.23 -2.13 -4.22
N ILE A 60 -11.49 -2.97 -3.54
CA ILE A 60 -11.28 -2.87 -2.10
C ILE A 60 -9.87 -2.34 -1.87
N LEU A 61 -9.77 -1.24 -1.15
CA LEU A 61 -8.49 -0.63 -0.80
C LEU A 61 -8.24 -0.82 0.68
N GLU A 62 -7.01 -1.10 1.04
CA GLU A 62 -6.66 -1.22 2.45
C GLU A 62 -6.37 0.15 3.03
N LYS A 63 -6.77 0.35 4.29
CA LYS A 63 -6.40 1.57 5.01
C LYS A 63 -4.98 1.41 5.53
N ARG A 64 -4.14 2.37 5.23
CA ARG A 64 -2.77 2.36 5.76
C ARG A 64 -2.67 3.01 7.12
N LYS A 65 -3.66 3.77 7.53
CA LYS A 65 -3.67 4.48 8.81
C LYS A 65 -5.06 4.37 9.41
N PRO A 66 -5.16 4.45 10.73
CA PRO A 66 -6.47 4.30 11.38
C PRO A 66 -7.43 5.44 11.06
N LEU A 67 -6.89 6.64 10.81
CA LEU A 67 -7.73 7.79 10.53
C LEU A 67 -7.32 8.42 9.22
N CYS A 68 -8.27 9.02 8.54
CA CYS A 68 -7.96 9.83 7.37
C CYS A 68 -7.30 11.12 7.81
N THR A 69 -6.98 12.02 6.88
CA THR A 69 -6.27 13.25 7.22
C THR A 69 -7.07 14.08 8.21
N LEU A 70 -6.41 15.10 8.76
CA LEU A 70 -6.97 15.90 9.82
C LEU A 70 -8.37 16.39 9.55
N ARG A 71 -8.68 16.75 8.32
CA ARG A 71 -10.03 17.17 7.96
C ARG A 71 -10.90 16.02 7.46
N GLY A 72 -10.35 14.81 7.41
CA GLY A 72 -11.10 13.66 6.98
C GLY A 72 -11.37 13.58 5.49
N TYR A 73 -10.76 14.44 4.68
CA TYR A 73 -11.04 14.46 3.26
C TYR A 73 -10.18 13.50 2.45
N TRP A 74 -9.03 13.12 2.96
CA TRP A 74 -8.09 12.25 2.26
C TRP A 74 -7.68 11.10 3.15
N CYS A 75 -7.68 9.92 2.59
CA CYS A 75 -7.36 8.71 3.34
C CYS A 75 -6.15 8.03 2.73
N ALA A 76 -5.25 7.58 3.59
CA ALA A 76 -4.10 6.81 3.15
C ALA A 76 -4.57 5.40 2.81
N VAL A 77 -4.31 4.96 1.60
CA VAL A 77 -4.82 3.69 1.08
C VAL A 77 -3.71 2.90 0.41
N ARG A 78 -3.96 1.61 0.27
CA ARG A 78 -3.07 0.71 -0.46
C ARG A 78 -3.90 -0.16 -1.38
N LYS A 79 -3.45 -0.29 -2.61
CA LYS A 79 -4.02 -1.22 -3.57
C LYS A 79 -2.86 -2.09 -4.06
N GLY A 80 -2.74 -3.31 -3.53
CA GLY A 80 -1.58 -4.14 -3.82
C GLY A 80 -0.30 -3.45 -3.37
N ALA A 81 0.64 -3.26 -4.27
CA ALA A 81 1.89 -2.57 -3.96
C ALA A 81 1.78 -1.05 -4.06
N LEU A 82 0.67 -0.54 -4.56
CA LEU A 82 0.50 0.88 -4.77
C LEU A 82 0.00 1.53 -3.48
N GLU A 83 0.74 2.49 -2.97
CA GLU A 83 0.36 3.21 -1.75
C GLU A 83 0.22 4.68 -2.06
N GLY A 84 -0.86 5.27 -1.61
CA GLY A 84 -1.11 6.68 -1.86
C GLY A 84 -2.29 7.18 -1.04
N TYR A 85 -2.94 8.19 -1.58
CA TYR A 85 -4.06 8.85 -0.91
C TYR A 85 -5.25 8.94 -1.85
N ALA A 86 -6.44 8.78 -1.30
CA ALA A 86 -7.67 8.86 -2.07
C ALA A 86 -8.67 9.76 -1.36
N ASP A 87 -9.53 10.39 -2.16
CA ASP A 87 -10.56 11.28 -1.65
C ASP A 87 -11.63 10.45 -0.94
N LYS A 88 -11.88 10.79 0.31
CA LYS A 88 -12.80 10.03 1.13
C LYS A 88 -14.22 10.02 0.58
N SER A 89 -14.60 11.03 -0.16
CA SER A 89 -15.97 11.09 -0.67
C SER A 89 -16.29 9.97 -1.65
N TYR A 90 -15.29 9.28 -2.18
CA TYR A 90 -15.48 8.16 -3.09
C TYR A 90 -15.18 6.83 -2.44
N LEU A 91 -15.12 6.80 -1.12
CA LEU A 91 -14.80 5.59 -0.38
C LEU A 91 -15.95 5.23 0.55
N GLY A 92 -16.37 4.00 0.51
CA GLY A 92 -17.38 3.48 1.42
C GLY A 92 -16.76 2.47 2.38
N LYS A 93 -17.54 2.02 3.31
CA LYS A 93 -17.08 1.01 4.25
C LYS A 93 -17.02 -0.35 3.57
N ALA A 94 -16.01 -1.13 3.92
CA ALA A 94 -15.90 -2.48 3.40
C ALA A 94 -15.16 -3.34 4.39
N LYS A 95 -15.47 -4.62 4.35
CA LYS A 95 -14.67 -5.60 5.08
C LYS A 95 -13.49 -5.96 4.20
N CYS A 96 -12.36 -6.16 4.83
CA CYS A 96 -11.19 -6.65 4.12
C CYS A 96 -11.41 -8.10 3.72
N PRO A 97 -11.00 -8.48 2.53
CA PRO A 97 -11.15 -9.86 2.09
C PRO A 97 -10.29 -10.84 2.89
#